data_507251cac0d89d26d34a8a64b6c01677
#
_entry.id   507251cac0d89d26d34a8a64b6c01677
#
_cell.length_a   1.000
_cell.length_b   1.000
_cell.length_c   1.000
_cell.angle_alpha   90.00
_cell.angle_beta   90.00
_cell.angle_gamma   90.00
#
_symmetry.space_group_name_H-M   'P 1'
#
loop_
_entity.id
_entity.type
_entity.pdbx_description
1 polymer ?
#
loop_
_entity_poly.entity_id
_entity_poly.type
_entity_poly.pdbx_seq_one_letter_code
_entity_poly.pdbx_strand_id
1 'polypeptide(L)'
;MLLDDLLTDLGPRFRVPVGAIRAGVRHGRMPLFVSWIVTNRCNLRCVYCGCPDIKTSELSTDQALRLVDEMAELGALSVHLTGGEPLVCKDLDQIVARLRSVGVRYGISTNGTLVPKRLRL
;
A
#
# COMPACT_ATOMS: atom_id res chain seq x y z
N MET A 1 7.28 -4.72 28.88
CA MET A 1 7.99 -3.48 29.26
C MET A 1 9.38 -3.39 28.63
N LEU A 2 10.25 -4.36 28.78
CA LEU A 2 11.64 -4.30 28.24
C LEU A 2 11.77 -4.32 26.70
N LEU A 3 10.85 -4.91 25.96
CA LEU A 3 10.95 -5.01 24.48
C LEU A 3 10.46 -3.73 23.78
N ASP A 4 9.46 -3.07 24.35
CA ASP A 4 8.92 -1.82 23.81
C ASP A 4 9.93 -0.66 23.98
N ASP A 5 10.68 -0.64 25.08
CA ASP A 5 11.69 0.40 25.36
C ASP A 5 12.95 0.21 24.48
N LEU A 6 13.34 -1.05 24.21
CA LEU A 6 14.50 -1.35 23.36
C LEU A 6 14.27 -1.00 21.89
N LEU A 7 13.01 -1.08 21.40
CA LEU A 7 12.64 -0.83 20.01
C LEU A 7 12.39 0.65 19.74
N THR A 8 12.16 1.48 20.74
CA THR A 8 12.02 2.93 20.60
C THR A 8 13.35 3.65 20.42
N ASP A 9 14.45 3.03 20.85
CA ASP A 9 15.81 3.62 20.77
C ASP A 9 16.51 3.38 19.42
N LEU A 10 15.94 2.52 18.56
CA LEU A 10 16.40 2.32 17.20
C LEU A 10 15.87 3.49 16.33
N GLY A 11 16.75 4.40 15.96
CA GLY A 11 16.43 5.61 15.18
C GLY A 11 15.54 5.36 13.95
N PRO A 12 14.99 6.41 13.33
CA PRO A 12 13.89 6.34 12.35
C PRO A 12 14.14 5.43 11.13
N ARG A 13 15.38 5.00 10.90
CA ARG A 13 15.77 4.06 9.84
C ARG A 13 15.48 2.58 10.15
N PHE A 14 15.26 2.22 11.42
CA PHE A 14 15.06 0.84 11.87
C PHE A 14 13.72 0.59 12.57
N ARG A 15 12.75 1.47 12.42
CA ARG A 15 11.40 1.19 12.89
C ARG A 15 10.77 0.10 12.02
N VAL A 16 11.14 -1.15 12.33
CA VAL A 16 10.22 -2.26 12.09
C VAL A 16 9.04 -1.98 13.03
N PRO A 17 7.83 -1.77 12.51
CA PRO A 17 6.70 -1.49 13.40
C PRO A 17 6.63 -2.61 14.44
N VAL A 18 6.60 -2.28 15.72
CA VAL A 18 6.42 -3.27 16.81
C VAL A 18 5.20 -4.15 16.53
N GLY A 19 4.18 -3.59 15.85
CA GLY A 19 3.04 -4.31 15.31
C GLY A 19 3.41 -5.44 14.37
N ALA A 20 4.41 -5.27 13.50
CA ALA A 20 4.84 -6.31 12.56
C ALA A 20 5.48 -7.51 13.31
N ILE A 21 6.30 -7.24 14.32
CA ILE A 21 6.90 -8.29 15.15
C ILE A 21 5.80 -9.04 15.93
N ARG A 22 4.86 -8.30 16.55
CA ARG A 22 3.73 -8.89 17.25
C ARG A 22 2.85 -9.74 16.33
N ALA A 23 2.58 -9.26 15.11
CA ALA A 23 1.81 -10.01 14.12
C ALA A 23 2.54 -11.28 13.67
N GLY A 24 3.84 -11.22 13.40
CA GLY A 24 4.66 -12.37 13.06
C GLY A 24 4.66 -13.44 14.14
N VAL A 25 4.76 -13.04 15.41
CA VAL A 25 4.68 -13.95 16.57
C VAL A 25 3.26 -14.52 16.73
N ARG A 26 2.23 -13.72 16.51
CA ARG A 26 0.83 -14.12 16.71
C ARG A 26 0.29 -15.02 15.61
N HIS A 27 0.66 -14.77 14.36
CA HIS A 27 0.09 -15.45 13.19
C HIS A 27 1.04 -16.48 12.56
N GLY A 28 2.29 -16.57 12.98
CA GLY A 28 3.30 -17.47 12.43
C GLY A 28 3.69 -17.20 10.96
N ARG A 29 3.04 -16.24 10.32
CA ARG A 29 3.31 -15.78 8.94
C ARG A 29 3.08 -14.28 8.87
N MET A 30 3.94 -13.57 8.16
CA MET A 30 3.88 -12.12 8.01
C MET A 30 4.16 -11.76 6.55
N PRO A 31 3.25 -11.04 5.88
CA PRO A 31 3.52 -10.52 4.54
C PRO A 31 4.54 -9.39 4.66
N LEU A 32 5.79 -9.64 4.25
CA LEU A 32 6.81 -8.59 4.26
C LEU A 32 6.53 -7.52 3.20
N PHE A 33 6.06 -7.97 2.04
CA PHE A 33 5.80 -7.14 0.88
C PHE A 33 4.46 -7.54 0.25
N VAL A 34 3.61 -6.55 -0.02
CA VAL A 34 2.31 -6.73 -0.69
C VAL A 34 2.32 -5.94 -1.99
N SER A 35 2.01 -6.58 -3.11
CA SER A 35 1.72 -5.90 -4.37
C SER A 35 0.20 -5.84 -4.55
N TRP A 36 -0.35 -4.62 -4.66
CA TRP A 36 -1.79 -4.38 -4.75
C TRP A 36 -2.14 -3.67 -6.05
N ILE A 37 -2.97 -4.32 -6.87
CA ILE A 37 -3.61 -3.73 -8.05
C ILE A 37 -4.80 -2.91 -7.57
N VAL A 38 -4.63 -1.59 -7.45
CA VAL A 38 -5.67 -0.68 -6.94
C VAL A 38 -6.73 -0.36 -7.98
N THR A 39 -6.40 -0.48 -9.26
CA THR A 39 -7.31 -0.27 -10.39
C THR A 39 -6.81 -0.98 -11.65
N ASN A 40 -7.72 -1.46 -12.49
CA ASN A 40 -7.38 -1.96 -13.82
C ASN A 40 -7.52 -0.86 -14.90
N ARG A 41 -8.05 0.30 -14.55
CA ARG A 41 -8.15 1.43 -15.47
C ARG A 41 -6.78 2.04 -15.73
N CYS A 42 -6.54 2.41 -16.98
CA CYS A 42 -5.31 3.08 -17.39
C CYS A 42 -5.65 4.16 -18.44
N ASN A 43 -4.89 5.23 -18.40
CA ASN A 43 -4.98 6.30 -19.40
C ASN A 43 -4.09 6.07 -20.63
N LEU A 44 -3.35 4.96 -20.67
CA LEU A 44 -2.54 4.52 -21.82
C LEU A 44 -2.97 3.14 -22.28
N ARG A 45 -2.65 2.81 -23.55
CA ARG A 45 -2.83 1.49 -24.16
C ARG A 45 -1.51 1.04 -24.76
N CYS A 46 -0.62 0.56 -23.90
CA CYS A 46 0.67 0.04 -24.32
C CYS A 46 0.47 -1.28 -25.06
N VAL A 47 1.17 -1.47 -26.16
CA VAL A 47 1.00 -2.64 -27.06
C VAL A 47 1.33 -3.99 -26.41
N TYR A 48 2.10 -3.96 -25.32
CA TYR A 48 2.51 -5.15 -24.55
C TYR A 48 1.70 -5.38 -23.28
N CYS A 49 0.70 -4.53 -22.98
CA CYS A 49 0.00 -4.54 -21.70
C CYS A 49 -1.51 -4.79 -21.91
N GLY A 50 -2.00 -5.93 -21.35
CA GLY A 50 -3.43 -6.27 -21.36
C GLY A 50 -4.24 -5.71 -20.18
N CYS A 51 -3.61 -4.94 -19.26
CA CYS A 51 -4.24 -4.52 -18.01
C CYS A 51 -5.56 -3.74 -18.19
N PRO A 52 -5.70 -2.78 -19.14
CA PRO A 52 -6.94 -2.05 -19.34
C PRO A 52 -8.13 -2.89 -19.83
N ASP A 53 -7.86 -4.10 -20.34
CA ASP A 53 -8.88 -5.00 -20.86
C ASP A 53 -9.45 -5.94 -19.78
N ILE A 54 -8.84 -5.95 -18.60
CA ILE A 54 -9.30 -6.74 -17.47
C ILE A 54 -10.51 -6.05 -16.83
N LYS A 55 -11.68 -6.62 -17.04
CA LYS A 55 -12.95 -6.12 -16.46
C LYS A 55 -13.20 -6.82 -15.11
N THR A 56 -12.75 -6.20 -14.02
CA THR A 56 -13.08 -6.63 -12.67
C THR A 56 -13.72 -5.49 -11.90
N SER A 57 -14.53 -5.81 -10.90
CA SER A 57 -15.06 -4.82 -9.96
C SER A 57 -13.90 -4.31 -9.09
N GLU A 58 -13.77 -3.00 -8.97
CA GLU A 58 -12.86 -2.37 -8.02
C GLU A 58 -13.47 -2.41 -6.61
N LEU A 59 -12.62 -2.41 -5.59
CA LEU A 59 -13.06 -2.28 -4.21
C LEU A 59 -13.76 -0.94 -4.00
N SER A 60 -14.77 -0.91 -3.14
CA SER A 60 -15.28 0.37 -2.63
C SER A 60 -14.21 1.04 -1.76
N THR A 61 -14.34 2.34 -1.54
CA THR A 61 -13.44 3.10 -0.66
C THR A 61 -13.32 2.45 0.73
N ASP A 62 -14.45 2.07 1.33
CA ASP A 62 -14.45 1.43 2.66
C ASP A 62 -13.78 0.06 2.67
N GLN A 63 -13.95 -0.72 1.60
CA GLN A 63 -13.27 -2.00 1.46
C GLN A 63 -11.76 -1.81 1.30
N ALA A 64 -11.34 -0.83 0.51
CA ALA A 64 -9.94 -0.50 0.32
C ALA A 64 -9.26 -0.05 1.62
N LEU A 65 -9.92 0.79 2.42
CA LEU A 65 -9.39 1.24 3.69
C LEU A 65 -9.31 0.10 4.72
N ARG A 66 -10.34 -0.76 4.78
CA ARG A 66 -10.27 -1.97 5.63
C ARG A 66 -9.13 -2.90 5.23
N LEU A 67 -8.91 -3.09 3.93
CA LEU A 67 -7.78 -3.90 3.45
C LEU A 67 -6.43 -3.34 3.93
N VAL A 68 -6.27 -2.02 3.95
CA VAL A 68 -5.06 -1.38 4.52
C VAL A 68 -4.91 -1.73 5.99
N ASP A 69 -5.99 -1.66 6.77
CA ASP A 69 -5.96 -1.99 8.19
C ASP A 69 -5.59 -3.46 8.42
N GLU A 70 -6.18 -4.37 7.66
CA GLU A 70 -5.86 -5.80 7.71
C GLU A 70 -4.40 -6.08 7.35
N MET A 71 -3.86 -5.43 6.31
CA MET A 71 -2.45 -5.54 5.96
C MET A 71 -1.54 -5.06 7.10
N ALA A 72 -1.90 -3.97 7.76
CA ALA A 72 -1.16 -3.45 8.91
C ALA A 72 -1.23 -4.40 10.12
N GLU A 73 -2.40 -4.95 10.42
CA GLU A 73 -2.61 -5.93 11.50
C GLU A 73 -1.82 -7.22 11.26
N LEU A 74 -1.71 -7.67 10.01
CA LEU A 74 -0.88 -8.81 9.61
C LEU A 74 0.62 -8.48 9.61
N GLY A 75 0.99 -7.24 9.84
CA GLY A 75 2.39 -6.81 9.95
C GLY A 75 3.08 -6.55 8.62
N ALA A 76 2.33 -6.21 7.57
CA ALA A 76 2.92 -5.83 6.29
C ALA A 76 3.91 -4.67 6.45
N LEU A 77 5.13 -4.83 5.95
CA LEU A 77 6.16 -3.80 6.04
C LEU A 77 6.07 -2.79 4.91
N SER A 78 5.64 -3.24 3.73
CA SER A 78 5.58 -2.41 2.55
C SER A 78 4.46 -2.87 1.61
N VAL A 79 3.72 -1.91 1.07
CA VAL A 79 2.70 -2.11 0.04
C VAL A 79 3.10 -1.39 -1.23
N HIS A 80 3.12 -2.10 -2.34
CA HIS A 80 3.37 -1.55 -3.66
C HIS A 80 2.05 -1.40 -4.41
N LEU A 81 1.65 -0.15 -4.64
CA LEU A 81 0.42 0.18 -5.36
C LEU A 81 0.70 0.17 -6.86
N THR A 82 0.00 -0.67 -7.57
CA THR A 82 0.15 -0.87 -9.01
C THR A 82 -1.22 -1.04 -9.67
N GLY A 83 -1.25 -1.45 -10.92
CA GLY A 83 -2.49 -1.72 -11.65
C GLY A 83 -2.40 -1.34 -13.11
N GLY A 84 -3.46 -0.78 -13.68
CA GLY A 84 -3.38 -0.06 -14.94
C GLY A 84 -2.52 1.20 -14.73
N GLU A 85 -3.14 2.28 -14.31
CA GLU A 85 -2.43 3.47 -13.83
C GLU A 85 -3.00 3.87 -12.45
N PRO A 86 -2.24 3.70 -11.37
CA PRO A 86 -2.73 4.01 -10.02
C PRO A 86 -3.23 5.45 -9.85
N LEU A 87 -2.64 6.42 -10.57
CA LEU A 87 -3.03 7.82 -10.48
C LEU A 87 -4.42 8.12 -11.07
N VAL A 88 -5.08 7.18 -11.77
CA VAL A 88 -6.50 7.31 -12.15
C VAL A 88 -7.44 6.74 -11.09
N CYS A 89 -6.92 6.03 -10.08
CA CYS A 89 -7.73 5.53 -8.98
C CYS A 89 -8.27 6.71 -8.17
N LYS A 90 -9.59 6.78 -8.02
CA LYS A 90 -10.27 7.89 -7.31
C LYS A 90 -9.95 7.92 -5.81
N ASP A 91 -9.70 6.76 -5.23
CA ASP A 91 -9.51 6.58 -3.79
C ASP A 91 -8.02 6.55 -3.40
N LEU A 92 -7.09 6.75 -4.35
CA LEU A 92 -5.65 6.63 -4.12
C LEU A 92 -5.18 7.51 -2.96
N ASP A 93 -5.67 8.74 -2.87
CA ASP A 93 -5.26 9.69 -1.84
C ASP A 93 -5.66 9.22 -0.44
N GLN A 94 -6.85 8.64 -0.32
CA GLN A 94 -7.36 8.08 0.93
C GLN A 94 -6.58 6.81 1.32
N ILE A 95 -6.28 5.93 0.35
CA ILE A 95 -5.47 4.73 0.54
C ILE A 95 -4.08 5.11 1.04
N VAL A 96 -3.42 6.08 0.39
CA VAL A 96 -2.09 6.56 0.76
C VAL A 96 -2.11 7.19 2.14
N ALA A 97 -3.10 8.04 2.43
CA ALA A 97 -3.27 8.65 3.75
C ALA A 97 -3.43 7.58 4.83
N ARG A 98 -4.21 6.52 4.56
CA ARG A 98 -4.40 5.43 5.51
C ARG A 98 -3.13 4.62 5.73
N LEU A 99 -2.41 4.23 4.67
CA LEU A 99 -1.12 3.54 4.76
C LEU A 99 -0.14 4.32 5.64
N ARG A 100 -0.06 5.65 5.44
CA ARG A 100 0.78 6.52 6.28
C ARG A 100 0.34 6.52 7.73
N SER A 101 -0.96 6.61 8.00
CA SER A 101 -1.50 6.68 9.36
C SER A 101 -1.24 5.40 10.16
N VAL A 102 -1.23 4.24 9.49
CA VAL A 102 -0.95 2.94 10.14
C VAL A 102 0.55 2.57 10.09
N GLY A 103 1.41 3.43 9.56
CA GLY A 103 2.86 3.24 9.55
C GLY A 103 3.38 2.23 8.52
N VAL A 104 2.57 1.83 7.55
CA VAL A 104 2.98 0.93 6.46
C VAL A 104 3.66 1.74 5.36
N ARG A 105 4.86 1.33 4.96
CA ARG A 105 5.57 1.95 3.82
C ARG A 105 4.85 1.63 2.53
N TYR A 106 4.92 2.52 1.56
CA TYR A 106 4.31 2.29 0.25
C TYR A 106 5.18 2.79 -0.90
N GLY A 107 4.97 2.22 -2.06
CA GLY A 107 5.49 2.67 -3.35
C GLY A 107 4.36 2.69 -4.37
N ILE A 108 4.50 3.47 -5.42
CA ILE A 108 3.52 3.59 -6.51
C ILE A 108 4.24 3.38 -7.84
N SER A 109 3.79 2.38 -8.63
CA SER A 109 4.21 2.23 -10.02
C SER A 109 3.28 3.02 -10.91
N THR A 110 3.80 4.07 -11.54
CA THR A 110 3.04 4.95 -12.44
C THR A 110 3.73 5.11 -13.78
N ASN A 111 2.95 5.31 -14.84
CA ASN A 111 3.49 5.71 -16.14
C ASN A 111 3.94 7.18 -16.18
N GLY A 112 3.73 7.93 -15.12
CA GLY A 112 4.21 9.29 -14.92
C GLY A 112 3.40 10.39 -15.61
N THR A 113 2.50 10.08 -16.52
CA THR A 113 1.78 11.10 -17.33
C THR A 113 0.87 12.00 -16.50
N LEU A 114 0.38 11.51 -15.37
CA LEU A 114 -0.50 12.26 -14.47
C LEU A 114 0.22 12.91 -13.28
N VAL A 115 1.51 12.64 -13.12
CA VAL A 115 2.31 13.19 -12.00
C VAL A 115 2.24 14.72 -11.93
N PRO A 116 2.39 15.50 -13.02
CA PRO A 116 2.31 16.96 -12.94
C PRO A 116 0.96 17.49 -12.42
N LYS A 117 -0.11 16.74 -12.64
CA LYS A 117 -1.46 17.10 -12.17
C LYS A 117 -1.69 16.72 -10.71
N ARG A 118 -0.95 15.73 -10.21
CA ARG A 118 -1.08 15.16 -8.86
C ARG A 118 -0.05 15.66 -7.87
N LEU A 119 1.05 16.28 -8.32
CA LEU A 119 2.10 16.83 -7.46
C LEU A 119 1.67 18.02 -6.59
N ARG A 120 0.41 18.43 -6.65
CA ARG A 120 -0.16 19.46 -5.77
C ARG A 120 -0.79 18.89 -4.50
N LEU A 121 -0.51 17.64 -4.20
CA LEU A 121 -1.00 16.92 -3.02
C LEU A 121 -0.02 17.04 -1.85
#